data_0ff4554de7a13827de2e231ee5aa5ce3
#
_entry.id   0ff4554de7a13827de2e231ee5aa5ce3
#
_cell.length_a   1.000
_cell.length_b   1.000
_cell.length_c   1.000
_cell.angle_alpha   90.00
_cell.angle_beta   90.00
_cell.angle_gamma   90.00
#
_symmetry.space_group_name_H-M   'P 1'
#
loop_
_entity.id
_entity.type
_entity.pdbx_description
1 polymer ?
#
loop_
_entity_poly.entity_id
_entity_poly.type
_entity_poly.pdbx_seq_one_letter_code
_entity_poly.pdbx_strand_id
1 'polypeptide(L)'
;MKQPNILLLYTDQQRYDTIAALGNPIIKTPNLDFIANSGVSFDRCYTSTPVCIAARCSMVTGLPAHVTNCYDNVPMPQEETSFMEVLQSLGYQTHGVGKQHFSPDSHKLWGYDSRDYSEEGGQDDEFRDFLKANGYGYVDDIHGVRSEYYYIPQPSQLPAHLHN
;
A
#
# COMPACT_ATOMS: atom_id res chain seq x y z
N MET A 1 -4.26 22.41 21.03
CA MET A 1 -4.64 22.45 19.59
C MET A 1 -5.37 21.14 19.29
N LYS A 2 -6.40 21.16 18.43
CA LYS A 2 -7.07 19.92 18.01
C LYS A 2 -6.12 19.14 17.10
N GLN A 3 -5.89 17.86 17.39
CA GLN A 3 -5.06 17.00 16.55
C GLN A 3 -5.75 16.81 15.18
N PRO A 4 -5.04 16.93 14.05
CA PRO A 4 -5.60 16.68 12.73
C PRO A 4 -5.80 15.19 12.50
N ASN A 5 -6.79 14.82 11.68
CA ASN A 5 -6.86 13.46 11.13
C ASN A 5 -5.76 13.30 10.07
N ILE A 6 -5.19 12.10 9.99
CA ILE A 6 -4.15 11.74 9.02
C ILE A 6 -4.67 10.59 8.17
N LEU A 7 -4.67 10.78 6.85
CA LEU A 7 -4.99 9.74 5.88
C LEU A 7 -3.78 9.51 4.98
N LEU A 8 -3.18 8.33 5.06
CA LEU A 8 -2.11 7.89 4.18
C LEU A 8 -2.70 7.00 3.08
N LEU A 9 -2.65 7.47 1.83
CA LEU A 9 -2.99 6.69 0.64
C LEU A 9 -1.68 6.22 -0.01
N TYR A 10 -1.43 4.93 0.05
CA TYR A 10 -0.19 4.33 -0.41
C TYR A 10 -0.46 3.38 -1.57
N THR A 11 0.07 3.70 -2.75
CA THR A 11 -0.04 2.87 -3.95
C THR A 11 1.12 1.88 -4.04
N ASP A 12 0.85 0.64 -4.46
CA ASP A 12 1.89 -0.33 -4.77
C ASP A 12 2.38 -0.14 -6.21
N GLN A 13 3.69 -0.18 -6.41
CA GLN A 13 4.36 -0.22 -7.73
C GLN A 13 3.94 0.89 -8.72
N GLN A 14 3.40 2.00 -8.23
CA GLN A 14 3.03 3.12 -9.09
C GLN A 14 4.26 3.90 -9.53
N ARG A 15 4.41 4.09 -10.83
CA ARG A 15 5.47 4.94 -11.39
C ARG A 15 5.09 6.41 -11.27
N TYR A 16 6.08 7.25 -10.99
CA TYR A 16 5.93 8.70 -10.90
C TYR A 16 5.24 9.31 -12.14
N ASP A 17 5.60 8.82 -13.33
CA ASP A 17 5.12 9.33 -14.61
C ASP A 17 3.71 8.83 -15.01
N THR A 18 2.96 8.23 -14.09
CA THR A 18 1.60 7.72 -14.35
C THR A 18 0.50 8.66 -13.86
N ILE A 19 0.82 9.85 -13.38
CA ILE A 19 -0.15 10.84 -12.91
C ILE A 19 -0.27 11.95 -13.96
N ALA A 20 -1.50 12.23 -14.44
CA ALA A 20 -1.73 13.19 -15.51
C ALA A 20 -1.32 14.61 -15.11
N ALA A 21 -1.65 15.06 -13.91
CA ALA A 21 -1.25 16.37 -13.39
C ALA A 21 0.27 16.56 -13.29
N LEU A 22 1.04 15.47 -13.25
CA LEU A 22 2.50 15.49 -13.23
C LEU A 22 3.14 15.29 -14.60
N GLY A 23 2.34 15.39 -15.67
CA GLY A 23 2.81 15.45 -17.06
C GLY A 23 2.54 14.20 -17.91
N ASN A 24 1.75 13.22 -17.42
CA ASN A 24 1.37 12.08 -18.24
C ASN A 24 0.28 12.49 -19.25
N PRO A 25 0.52 12.37 -20.58
CA PRO A 25 -0.44 12.84 -21.57
C PRO A 25 -1.53 11.81 -21.92
N ILE A 26 -1.43 10.58 -21.41
CA ILE A 26 -2.25 9.44 -21.85
C ILE A 26 -3.19 8.99 -20.72
N ILE A 27 -2.65 8.76 -19.54
CA ILE A 27 -3.38 8.21 -18.40
C ILE A 27 -4.27 9.29 -17.79
N LYS A 28 -5.50 8.93 -17.47
CA LYS A 28 -6.45 9.83 -16.80
C LYS A 28 -6.50 9.49 -15.32
N THR A 29 -6.09 10.44 -14.47
CA THR A 29 -6.01 10.27 -13.02
C THR A 29 -6.72 11.40 -12.27
N PRO A 30 -8.04 11.62 -12.50
CA PRO A 30 -8.72 12.83 -12.02
C PRO A 30 -8.66 13.01 -10.48
N ASN A 31 -8.70 11.93 -9.72
CA ASN A 31 -8.63 11.99 -8.26
C ASN A 31 -7.20 12.26 -7.76
N LEU A 32 -6.18 11.64 -8.36
CA LEU A 32 -4.78 11.93 -8.05
C LEU A 32 -4.40 13.34 -8.52
N ASP A 33 -4.92 13.78 -9.67
CA ASP A 33 -4.73 15.14 -10.17
C ASP A 33 -5.32 16.17 -9.21
N PHE A 34 -6.49 15.88 -8.63
CA PHE A 34 -7.09 16.75 -7.62
C PHE A 34 -6.18 16.87 -6.38
N ILE A 35 -5.66 15.75 -5.88
CA ILE A 35 -4.73 15.76 -4.74
C ILE A 35 -3.45 16.53 -5.09
N ALA A 36 -2.85 16.22 -6.22
CA ALA A 36 -1.61 16.86 -6.68
C ALA A 36 -1.74 18.38 -6.84
N ASN A 37 -2.88 18.84 -7.36
CA ASN A 37 -3.15 20.26 -7.59
C ASN A 37 -3.65 21.00 -6.35
N SER A 38 -4.18 20.30 -5.34
CA SER A 38 -4.74 20.90 -4.12
C SER A 38 -3.73 21.00 -2.98
N GLY A 39 -2.59 20.35 -3.11
CA GLY A 39 -1.59 20.26 -2.05
C GLY A 39 -0.18 20.55 -2.54
N VAL A 40 0.79 19.82 -1.99
CA VAL A 40 2.20 19.90 -2.37
C VAL A 40 2.60 18.59 -3.05
N SER A 41 3.13 18.69 -4.25
CA SER A 41 3.67 17.55 -4.99
C SER A 41 5.21 17.55 -4.92
N PHE A 42 5.79 16.41 -4.56
CA PHE A 42 7.23 16.22 -4.53
C PHE A 42 7.67 15.50 -5.80
N ASP A 43 8.27 16.21 -6.73
CA ASP A 43 8.71 15.68 -8.02
C ASP A 43 10.00 14.84 -7.96
N ARG A 44 10.68 14.88 -6.83
CA ARG A 44 11.92 14.13 -6.56
C ARG A 44 11.87 13.37 -5.23
N CYS A 45 10.78 12.64 -5.01
CA CYS A 45 10.65 11.75 -3.88
C CYS A 45 11.14 10.35 -4.27
N TYR A 46 12.09 9.81 -3.52
CA TYR A 46 12.73 8.52 -3.81
C TYR A 46 12.48 7.54 -2.69
N THR A 47 12.17 6.30 -3.03
CA THR A 47 12.22 5.20 -2.06
C THR A 47 13.67 4.72 -1.90
N SER A 48 14.04 4.33 -0.68
CA SER A 48 15.39 3.83 -0.39
C SER A 48 15.68 2.50 -1.09
N THR A 49 14.66 1.66 -1.25
CA THR A 49 14.76 0.34 -1.88
C THR A 49 13.43 0.01 -2.54
N PRO A 50 13.34 -0.05 -3.89
CA PRO A 50 12.08 -0.20 -4.61
C PRO A 50 11.64 -1.68 -4.71
N VAL A 51 11.55 -2.35 -3.57
CA VAL A 51 11.06 -3.72 -3.41
C VAL A 51 10.02 -3.72 -2.30
N CYS A 52 8.95 -4.50 -2.43
CA CYS A 52 7.74 -4.40 -1.61
C CYS A 52 8.02 -4.34 -0.10
N ILE A 53 8.63 -5.37 0.48
CA ILE A 53 8.89 -5.43 1.92
C ILE A 53 9.90 -4.36 2.33
N ALA A 54 10.98 -4.19 1.58
CA ALA A 54 12.03 -3.23 1.92
C ALA A 54 11.55 -1.77 1.90
N ALA A 55 10.75 -1.39 0.89
CA ALA A 55 10.15 -0.06 0.80
C ALA A 55 9.18 0.20 1.97
N ARG A 56 8.36 -0.80 2.31
CA ARG A 56 7.40 -0.71 3.43
C ARG A 56 8.10 -0.68 4.77
N CYS A 57 9.17 -1.46 4.95
CA CYS A 57 10.03 -1.40 6.13
C CYS A 57 10.55 0.03 6.35
N SER A 58 11.13 0.63 5.33
CA SER A 58 11.64 2.01 5.41
C SER A 58 10.53 3.03 5.67
N MET A 59 9.36 2.86 5.06
CA MET A 59 8.21 3.73 5.30
C MET A 59 7.71 3.64 6.74
N VAL A 60 7.57 2.41 7.26
CA VAL A 60 6.98 2.16 8.58
C VAL A 60 7.92 2.58 9.70
N THR A 61 9.21 2.31 9.57
CA THR A 61 10.21 2.60 10.61
C THR A 61 10.85 3.99 10.47
N GLY A 62 10.73 4.61 9.29
CA GLY A 62 11.47 5.84 8.97
C GLY A 62 12.99 5.62 8.80
N LEU A 63 13.45 4.37 8.75
CA LEU A 63 14.85 4.02 8.67
C LEU A 63 15.22 3.53 7.27
N PRO A 64 16.36 3.96 6.72
CA PRO A 64 16.81 3.48 5.41
C PRO A 64 17.30 2.02 5.48
N ALA A 65 17.27 1.34 4.33
CA ALA A 65 17.58 -0.08 4.23
C ALA A 65 18.95 -0.50 4.80
N HIS A 66 19.95 0.38 4.72
CA HIS A 66 21.29 0.09 5.28
C HIS A 66 21.34 0.07 6.82
N VAL A 67 20.32 0.64 7.48
CA VAL A 67 20.18 0.58 8.94
C VAL A 67 19.38 -0.65 9.34
N THR A 68 18.29 -0.93 8.61
CA THR A 68 17.40 -2.05 8.90
C THR A 68 17.90 -3.39 8.36
N ASN A 69 18.89 -3.39 7.46
CA ASN A 69 19.34 -4.54 6.66
C ASN A 69 18.22 -5.17 5.80
N CYS A 70 17.13 -4.45 5.56
CA CYS A 70 16.01 -4.91 4.75
C CYS A 70 16.15 -4.37 3.32
N TYR A 71 16.86 -5.11 2.47
CA TYR A 71 17.16 -4.71 1.08
C TYR A 71 16.27 -5.42 0.05
N ASP A 72 15.53 -6.43 0.46
CA ASP A 72 14.72 -7.27 -0.42
C ASP A 72 13.46 -7.73 0.33
N ASN A 73 12.72 -8.66 -0.24
CA ASN A 73 11.60 -9.34 0.41
C ASN A 73 12.11 -10.35 1.46
N VAL A 74 12.65 -9.81 2.53
CA VAL A 74 13.22 -10.53 3.69
C VAL A 74 12.49 -10.12 4.96
N PRO A 75 12.62 -10.87 6.07
CA PRO A 75 12.03 -10.47 7.34
C PRO A 75 12.45 -9.04 7.76
N MET A 76 11.47 -8.23 8.13
CA MET A 76 11.71 -6.90 8.69
C MET A 76 12.28 -7.01 10.12
N PRO A 77 13.05 -6.01 10.60
CA PRO A 77 13.46 -5.96 12.00
C PRO A 77 12.22 -5.83 12.89
N GLN A 78 12.13 -6.67 13.92
CA GLN A 78 10.94 -6.76 14.77
C GLN A 78 10.96 -5.80 15.95
N GLU A 79 12.13 -5.28 16.29
CA GLU A 79 12.36 -4.42 17.45
C GLU A 79 12.21 -2.92 17.13
N GLU A 80 12.10 -2.58 15.85
CA GLU A 80 12.00 -1.19 15.44
C GLU A 80 10.59 -0.61 15.69
N THR A 81 10.57 0.61 16.19
CA THR A 81 9.32 1.34 16.43
C THR A 81 8.72 1.81 15.11
N SER A 82 7.45 1.52 14.92
CA SER A 82 6.70 2.00 13.76
C SER A 82 6.16 3.42 13.97
N PHE A 83 5.90 4.14 12.88
CA PHE A 83 5.23 5.44 12.98
C PHE A 83 3.80 5.32 13.54
N MET A 84 3.14 4.16 13.37
CA MET A 84 1.83 3.90 13.95
C MET A 84 1.90 3.83 15.47
N GLU A 85 2.93 3.16 16.02
CA GLU A 85 3.15 3.14 17.49
C GLU A 85 3.40 4.54 18.05
N VAL A 86 4.13 5.37 17.30
CA VAL A 86 4.32 6.79 17.68
C VAL A 86 3.00 7.53 17.68
N LEU A 87 2.18 7.39 16.65
CA LEU A 87 0.86 8.03 16.58
C LEU A 87 -0.07 7.54 17.70
N GLN A 88 -0.07 6.24 17.98
CA GLN A 88 -0.85 5.64 19.05
C GLN A 88 -0.43 6.21 20.42
N SER A 89 0.88 6.38 20.65
CA SER A 89 1.39 7.00 21.88
C SER A 89 0.96 8.46 22.06
N LEU A 90 0.63 9.13 20.95
CA LEU A 90 0.09 10.49 20.92
C LEU A 90 -1.44 10.55 21.01
N GLY A 91 -2.11 9.40 21.21
CA GLY A 91 -3.55 9.30 21.38
C GLY A 91 -4.34 9.24 20.08
N TYR A 92 -3.71 8.95 18.95
CA TYR A 92 -4.42 8.63 17.71
C TYR A 92 -4.99 7.22 17.75
N GLN A 93 -6.17 7.05 17.20
CA GLN A 93 -6.66 5.76 16.77
C GLN A 93 -6.06 5.44 15.40
N THR A 94 -5.48 4.26 15.26
CA THR A 94 -4.74 3.84 14.07
C THR A 94 -5.41 2.65 13.39
N HIS A 95 -5.66 2.75 12.10
CA HIS A 95 -6.30 1.67 11.33
C HIS A 95 -5.60 1.50 9.99
N GLY A 96 -5.30 0.27 9.61
CA GLY A 96 -4.70 -0.08 8.34
C GLY A 96 -5.65 -0.86 7.45
N VAL A 97 -5.69 -0.54 6.15
CA VAL A 97 -6.50 -1.26 5.16
C VAL A 97 -5.60 -1.73 4.02
N GLY A 98 -5.79 -2.96 3.59
CA GLY A 98 -5.10 -3.55 2.45
C GLY A 98 -3.70 -4.05 2.75
N LYS A 99 -2.86 -4.11 1.72
CA LYS A 99 -1.52 -4.70 1.77
C LYS A 99 -0.56 -3.91 2.64
N GLN A 100 -0.12 -4.50 3.74
CA GLN A 100 0.96 -4.01 4.57
C GLN A 100 2.27 -4.76 4.33
N HIS A 101 2.17 -6.03 3.95
CA HIS A 101 3.28 -6.93 3.62
C HIS A 101 4.33 -7.00 4.72
N PHE A 102 3.87 -6.99 5.98
CA PHE A 102 4.76 -7.17 7.13
C PHE A 102 5.34 -8.58 7.12
N SER A 103 6.61 -8.71 7.44
CA SER A 103 7.34 -9.98 7.38
C SER A 103 8.20 -10.13 8.65
N PRO A 104 8.26 -11.31 9.28
CA PRO A 104 7.67 -12.59 8.84
C PRO A 104 6.18 -12.76 9.15
N ASP A 105 5.58 -11.92 10.00
CA ASP A 105 4.17 -11.99 10.38
C ASP A 105 3.36 -10.94 9.61
N SER A 106 2.62 -11.38 8.59
CA SER A 106 1.76 -10.51 7.77
C SER A 106 0.57 -9.95 8.57
N HIS A 107 0.17 -10.58 9.68
CA HIS A 107 -0.92 -10.15 10.55
C HIS A 107 -0.47 -9.27 11.72
N LYS A 108 0.83 -9.00 11.85
CA LYS A 108 1.35 -8.10 12.88
C LYS A 108 0.64 -6.74 12.83
N LEU A 109 0.14 -6.28 13.97
CA LEU A 109 -0.50 -4.95 14.07
C LEU A 109 0.52 -3.82 14.00
N TRP A 110 1.64 -3.96 14.64
CA TRP A 110 2.77 -3.03 14.66
C TRP A 110 2.36 -1.56 14.87
N GLY A 111 1.50 -1.36 15.90
CA GLY A 111 0.97 -0.05 16.26
C GLY A 111 -0.35 0.33 15.59
N TYR A 112 -0.95 -0.52 14.76
CA TYR A 112 -2.35 -0.39 14.41
C TYR A 112 -3.24 -0.90 15.56
N ASP A 113 -4.32 -0.18 15.85
CA ASP A 113 -5.38 -0.68 16.74
C ASP A 113 -6.19 -1.79 16.06
N SER A 114 -6.33 -1.69 14.74
CA SER A 114 -7.00 -2.69 13.90
C SER A 114 -6.54 -2.63 12.45
N ARG A 115 -6.73 -3.73 11.71
CA ARG A 115 -6.43 -3.82 10.28
C ARG A 115 -7.50 -4.61 9.55
N ASP A 116 -7.81 -4.20 8.31
CA ASP A 116 -8.50 -5.01 7.32
C ASP A 116 -7.45 -5.58 6.37
N TYR A 117 -7.28 -6.90 6.39
CA TYR A 117 -6.19 -7.58 5.72
C TYR A 117 -6.50 -7.83 4.25
N SER A 118 -5.57 -7.47 3.38
CA SER A 118 -5.55 -7.90 1.99
C SER A 118 -4.09 -8.05 1.55
N GLU A 119 -3.56 -9.24 1.78
CA GLU A 119 -2.18 -9.57 1.43
C GLU A 119 -2.15 -10.46 0.18
N GLU A 120 -1.13 -10.32 -0.65
CA GLU A 120 -1.01 -11.08 -1.89
C GLU A 120 -0.94 -12.59 -1.63
N GLY A 121 -1.90 -13.35 -2.15
CA GLY A 121 -1.89 -14.81 -2.13
C GLY A 121 -2.25 -15.47 -0.80
N GLY A 122 -2.69 -14.71 0.20
CA GLY A 122 -3.15 -15.24 1.48
C GLY A 122 -4.48 -15.97 1.40
N GLN A 123 -4.68 -17.01 2.25
CA GLN A 123 -5.99 -17.63 2.41
C GLN A 123 -6.94 -16.76 3.24
N ASP A 124 -6.40 -15.98 4.15
CA ASP A 124 -7.11 -15.06 5.04
C ASP A 124 -7.07 -13.64 4.44
N ASP A 125 -7.85 -13.41 3.39
CA ASP A 125 -7.96 -12.14 2.69
C ASP A 125 -9.37 -11.59 2.86
N GLU A 126 -9.55 -10.61 3.75
CA GLU A 126 -10.83 -9.98 4.04
C GLU A 126 -11.41 -9.26 2.82
N PHE A 127 -10.56 -8.79 1.90
CA PHE A 127 -11.04 -8.24 0.63
C PHE A 127 -11.71 -9.33 -0.24
N ARG A 128 -11.18 -10.54 -0.25
CA ARG A 128 -11.80 -11.67 -0.93
C ARG A 128 -13.15 -12.03 -0.32
N ASP A 129 -13.29 -11.97 0.99
CA ASP A 129 -14.56 -12.21 1.66
C ASP A 129 -15.56 -11.08 1.40
N PHE A 130 -15.10 -9.83 1.36
CA PHE A 130 -15.91 -8.70 0.91
C PHE A 130 -16.42 -8.90 -0.52
N LEU A 131 -15.57 -9.32 -1.46
CA LEU A 131 -15.96 -9.61 -2.84
C LEU A 131 -17.02 -10.72 -2.91
N LYS A 132 -16.85 -11.81 -2.17
CA LYS A 132 -17.85 -12.90 -2.11
C LYS A 132 -19.19 -12.39 -1.60
N ALA A 133 -19.18 -11.60 -0.52
CA ALA A 133 -20.39 -11.04 0.07
C ALA A 133 -21.13 -10.08 -0.88
N ASN A 134 -20.41 -9.45 -1.81
CA ASN A 134 -20.95 -8.53 -2.81
C ASN A 134 -21.25 -9.18 -4.17
N GLY A 135 -21.21 -10.50 -4.28
CA GLY A 135 -21.58 -11.25 -5.49
C GLY A 135 -20.43 -11.43 -6.51
N TYR A 136 -19.20 -11.12 -6.14
CA TYR A 136 -18.02 -11.25 -6.99
C TYR A 136 -17.15 -12.47 -6.61
N GLY A 137 -17.70 -13.44 -5.89
CA GLY A 137 -16.96 -14.63 -5.46
C GLY A 137 -16.53 -15.57 -6.59
N TYR A 138 -16.96 -15.30 -7.81
CA TYR A 138 -16.54 -16.03 -9.02
C TYR A 138 -15.21 -15.52 -9.59
N VAL A 139 -14.68 -14.41 -9.08
CA VAL A 139 -13.42 -13.83 -9.56
C VAL A 139 -12.26 -14.52 -8.85
N ASP A 140 -11.53 -15.37 -9.55
CA ASP A 140 -10.39 -16.10 -9.00
C ASP A 140 -9.14 -15.21 -8.90
N ASP A 141 -8.91 -14.36 -9.91
CA ASP A 141 -7.80 -13.42 -9.96
C ASP A 141 -8.30 -11.98 -9.80
N ILE A 142 -8.23 -11.49 -8.58
CA ILE A 142 -8.73 -10.14 -8.24
C ILE A 142 -7.81 -9.01 -8.74
N HIS A 143 -6.59 -9.33 -9.08
CA HIS A 143 -5.60 -8.36 -9.56
C HIS A 143 -5.44 -8.36 -11.09
N GLY A 144 -6.16 -9.24 -11.79
CA GLY A 144 -5.89 -9.55 -13.18
C GLY A 144 -4.68 -10.47 -13.32
N VAL A 145 -4.42 -10.96 -14.53
CA VAL A 145 -3.30 -11.88 -14.73
C VAL A 145 -1.99 -11.16 -14.44
N ARG A 146 -1.50 -11.33 -13.23
CA ARG A 146 -0.14 -11.00 -12.86
C ARG A 146 0.78 -12.03 -13.47
N SER A 147 1.18 -11.82 -14.68
CA SER A 147 2.26 -12.58 -15.21
C SER A 147 3.50 -11.72 -15.28
N GLU A 148 4.43 -11.92 -14.39
CA GLU A 148 5.79 -11.41 -14.53
C GLU A 148 6.45 -11.88 -15.83
N TYR A 149 5.87 -12.93 -16.43
CA TYR A 149 6.34 -13.55 -17.66
C TYR A 149 5.59 -13.10 -18.92
N TYR A 150 4.43 -12.46 -18.78
CA TYR A 150 3.62 -12.03 -19.91
C TYR A 150 3.42 -10.51 -19.86
N TYR A 151 4.11 -9.80 -20.71
CA TYR A 151 4.00 -8.34 -20.86
C TYR A 151 2.69 -7.88 -21.53
N ILE A 152 1.69 -8.74 -21.58
CA ILE A 152 0.39 -8.43 -22.16
C ILE A 152 -0.57 -8.10 -21.03
N PRO A 153 -0.92 -6.84 -20.80
CA PRO A 153 -1.91 -6.49 -19.80
C PRO A 153 -3.26 -7.08 -20.18
N GLN A 154 -3.87 -7.78 -19.22
CA GLN A 154 -5.23 -8.27 -19.37
C GLN A 154 -6.18 -7.44 -18.50
N PRO A 155 -7.41 -7.14 -18.98
CA PRO A 155 -8.38 -6.44 -18.16
C PRO A 155 -8.77 -7.31 -16.95
N SER A 156 -8.90 -6.69 -15.80
CA SER A 156 -9.46 -7.35 -14.62
C SER A 156 -10.93 -7.72 -14.84
N GLN A 157 -11.37 -8.79 -14.20
CA GLN A 157 -12.77 -9.19 -14.18
C GLN A 157 -13.61 -8.34 -13.21
N LEU A 158 -12.96 -7.56 -12.36
CA LEU A 158 -13.63 -6.67 -11.42
C LEU A 158 -13.91 -5.30 -12.03
N PRO A 159 -15.07 -4.69 -11.70
CA PRO A 159 -15.30 -3.28 -11.96
C PRO A 159 -14.21 -2.42 -11.30
N ALA A 160 -13.85 -1.31 -11.95
CA ALA A 160 -12.73 -0.46 -11.50
C ALA A 160 -12.86 0.05 -10.05
N HIS A 161 -14.09 0.25 -9.55
CA HIS A 161 -14.33 0.71 -8.18
C HIS A 161 -14.17 -0.38 -7.10
N LEU A 162 -13.92 -1.62 -7.49
CA LEU A 162 -13.67 -2.76 -6.59
C LEU A 162 -12.23 -3.26 -6.62
N HIS A 163 -11.34 -2.55 -7.30
CA HIS A 163 -9.91 -2.83 -7.19
C HIS A 163 -9.37 -2.29 -5.87
N ASN A 164 -8.60 -3.11 -5.15
CA ASN A 164 -7.90 -2.70 -3.96
C ASN A 164 -6.57 -1.98 -4.26
#